data_c679fc5b12a21fc2b353a3169b8d43c5
#
_entry.id   c679fc5b12a21fc2b353a3169b8d43c5
#
_cell.length_a   1.000
_cell.length_b   1.000
_cell.length_c   1.000
_cell.angle_alpha   90.00
_cell.angle_beta   90.00
_cell.angle_gamma   90.00
#
_symmetry.space_group_name_H-M   'P 1'
#
loop_
_entity.id
_entity.type
_entity.pdbx_description
1 polymer ?
#
loop_
_entity_poly.entity_id
_entity_poly.type
_entity_poly.pdbx_seq_one_letter_code
_entity_poly.pdbx_strand_id
1 'polypeptide(L)'
;MISRRDYLKLCLATGAMLGLKTGLSWATDPAGAMGKDADTPLALITRAIPASGERLPAVGLGSSATFAEVARSEDVAALREVLQALVEHGGRVFDTAPSYGASEAVSGRIAAELAITDKLFWATKLNVAGWGGGRADPAAARAQLDTSFQRLGKPVLDLIQVHNLGDVPVQLGLLKELRAEKRVRYIGVTTTVARQYAELEQILAREPIDFIGIDYAIDNRTMEERILPLAQDRGVGVLVYAPFGRTRLWERVRGQALPAWAAEFDAHSWAQFFLKFVLAHPAVTVATPATSKARHMIDNLGGALGALPDADLRRRMIGLVEGL
;
A
#
# COMPACT_ATOMS: atom_id res chain seq x y z
N MET A 1 -36.80 -1.51 -22.39
CA MET A 1 -35.50 -2.11 -22.69
C MET A 1 -35.08 -1.59 -24.06
N ILE A 2 -34.22 -0.59 -24.10
CA ILE A 2 -33.68 0.00 -25.34
C ILE A 2 -32.25 -0.51 -25.47
N SER A 3 -31.95 -1.13 -26.62
CA SER A 3 -30.72 -1.83 -26.87
C SER A 3 -29.55 -0.86 -27.16
N ARG A 4 -28.34 -1.27 -26.84
CA ARG A 4 -27.08 -0.52 -27.06
C ARG A 4 -26.78 -0.11 -28.52
N ARG A 5 -27.60 -0.54 -29.46
CA ARG A 5 -27.45 -0.24 -30.91
C ARG A 5 -28.17 1.02 -31.37
N ASP A 6 -29.11 1.55 -30.57
CA ASP A 6 -29.93 2.69 -30.97
C ASP A 6 -29.35 4.04 -30.54
N TYR A 7 -28.29 4.04 -29.73
CA TYR A 7 -27.63 5.27 -29.25
C TYR A 7 -26.58 5.84 -30.23
N LEU A 8 -26.22 5.10 -31.26
CA LEU A 8 -25.13 5.45 -32.21
C LEU A 8 -25.62 6.06 -33.53
N LYS A 9 -26.91 6.35 -33.68
CA LYS A 9 -27.48 6.86 -34.94
C LYS A 9 -27.99 8.30 -34.92
N LEU A 10 -27.75 9.09 -33.86
CA LEU A 10 -28.34 10.42 -33.74
C LEU A 10 -27.37 11.61 -33.79
N CYS A 11 -26.17 11.46 -34.31
CA CYS A 11 -25.22 12.57 -34.49
C CYS A 11 -24.57 12.55 -35.85
N LEU A 12 -25.38 12.69 -36.94
CA LEU A 12 -24.86 13.04 -38.26
C LEU A 12 -25.99 13.73 -39.03
N ALA A 13 -26.01 15.03 -39.04
CA ALA A 13 -26.40 15.83 -40.21
C ALA A 13 -26.44 17.36 -39.89
N THR A 14 -25.93 18.06 -40.86
CA THR A 14 -26.05 19.46 -41.23
C THR A 14 -25.00 20.39 -40.57
N GLY A 15 -24.19 21.11 -41.29
CA GLY A 15 -24.14 21.44 -42.72
C GLY A 15 -23.45 22.82 -42.85
N ALA A 16 -22.68 22.97 -43.87
CA ALA A 16 -21.73 24.05 -44.20
C ALA A 16 -22.33 25.45 -44.36
N MET A 17 -21.53 26.53 -44.17
CA MET A 17 -21.13 27.53 -45.21
C MET A 17 -20.40 28.76 -44.64
N LEU A 18 -19.26 29.00 -45.19
CA LEU A 18 -18.55 30.23 -45.65
C LEU A 18 -18.79 31.62 -45.00
N GLY A 19 -17.66 32.31 -44.75
CA GLY A 19 -17.58 33.77 -44.69
C GLY A 19 -16.23 34.30 -44.21
N LEU A 20 -15.34 34.64 -45.14
CA LEU A 20 -14.12 35.45 -44.89
C LEU A 20 -14.51 36.86 -44.38
N LYS A 21 -13.72 37.41 -43.42
CA LYS A 21 -13.03 38.72 -43.56
C LYS A 21 -12.13 39.04 -42.37
N THR A 22 -10.99 39.54 -42.70
CA THR A 22 -9.87 40.19 -42.04
C THR A 22 -10.18 41.17 -40.91
N GLY A 23 -9.36 41.14 -39.86
CA GLY A 23 -9.25 42.21 -38.87
C GLY A 23 -8.22 41.91 -37.80
N LEU A 24 -6.96 42.42 -37.90
CA LEU A 24 -6.00 42.41 -36.82
C LEU A 24 -6.53 43.25 -35.64
N SER A 25 -6.53 42.66 -34.45
CA SER A 25 -6.57 43.41 -33.20
C SER A 25 -5.75 42.69 -32.15
N TRP A 26 -4.75 43.39 -31.65
CA TRP A 26 -3.94 42.95 -30.51
C TRP A 26 -4.79 43.04 -29.24
N ALA A 27 -5.02 41.92 -28.58
CA ALA A 27 -5.56 41.90 -27.24
C ALA A 27 -4.81 40.87 -26.43
N THR A 28 -4.25 41.35 -25.35
CA THR A 28 -3.55 40.67 -24.26
C THR A 28 -4.25 39.40 -23.79
N ASP A 29 -3.50 38.31 -23.73
CA ASP A 29 -3.92 37.06 -23.09
C ASP A 29 -4.13 37.30 -21.58
N PRO A 30 -5.31 36.94 -21.01
CA PRO A 30 -5.41 36.66 -19.60
C PRO A 30 -5.02 35.22 -19.37
N ALA A 31 -4.14 35.02 -18.38
CA ALA A 31 -3.65 33.74 -17.90
C ALA A 31 -4.73 32.63 -17.95
N GLY A 32 -4.45 31.60 -18.74
CA GLY A 32 -5.33 30.46 -18.88
C GLY A 32 -5.48 29.72 -17.56
N ALA A 33 -6.69 29.74 -17.02
CA ALA A 33 -7.12 28.72 -16.09
C ALA A 33 -7.11 27.39 -16.84
N MET A 34 -6.15 26.53 -16.53
CA MET A 34 -6.15 25.14 -16.97
C MET A 34 -7.40 24.49 -16.37
N GLY A 35 -8.42 24.33 -17.18
CA GLY A 35 -9.54 23.47 -16.86
C GLY A 35 -9.00 22.06 -16.64
N LYS A 36 -9.23 21.50 -15.46
CA LYS A 36 -9.03 20.06 -15.23
C LYS A 36 -10.01 19.37 -16.18
N ASP A 37 -9.47 18.61 -17.14
CA ASP A 37 -10.27 17.70 -17.96
C ASP A 37 -10.99 16.70 -17.02
N ALA A 38 -12.30 16.83 -16.92
CA ALA A 38 -13.14 16.10 -15.98
C ALA A 38 -13.28 14.59 -16.32
N ASP A 39 -12.61 14.10 -17.35
CA ASP A 39 -12.83 12.76 -17.90
C ASP A 39 -11.61 11.83 -17.90
N THR A 40 -10.46 12.27 -17.36
CA THR A 40 -9.32 11.37 -17.18
C THR A 40 -9.46 10.66 -15.84
N PRO A 41 -9.58 9.32 -15.81
CA PRO A 41 -9.61 8.59 -14.55
C PRO A 41 -8.39 8.96 -13.70
N LEU A 42 -8.60 9.36 -12.46
CA LEU A 42 -7.52 9.68 -11.53
C LEU A 42 -6.60 8.46 -11.39
N ALA A 43 -5.33 8.61 -11.75
CA ALA A 43 -4.34 7.55 -11.55
C ALA A 43 -3.96 7.46 -10.08
N LEU A 44 -3.72 6.24 -9.60
CA LEU A 44 -3.22 6.04 -8.23
C LEU A 44 -1.90 6.77 -8.01
N ILE A 45 -1.77 7.40 -6.88
CA ILE A 45 -0.47 7.91 -6.38
C ILE A 45 0.48 6.72 -6.31
N THR A 46 1.65 6.87 -6.94
CA THR A 46 2.72 5.89 -6.87
C THR A 46 3.95 6.47 -6.20
N ARG A 47 4.72 5.62 -5.51
CA ARG A 47 5.99 5.98 -4.87
C ARG A 47 7.12 5.10 -5.43
N ALA A 48 8.27 5.70 -5.65
CA ALA A 48 9.44 4.95 -6.07
C ALA A 48 10.00 4.15 -4.88
N ILE A 49 10.42 2.91 -5.14
CA ILE A 49 11.31 2.18 -4.24
C ILE A 49 12.68 2.87 -4.35
N PRO A 50 13.24 3.43 -3.27
CA PRO A 50 14.46 4.22 -3.37
C PRO A 50 15.64 3.44 -3.98
N ALA A 51 15.77 2.15 -3.65
CA ALA A 51 16.87 1.30 -4.09
C ALA A 51 16.90 1.03 -5.62
N SER A 52 15.75 1.13 -6.31
CA SER A 52 15.65 0.75 -7.74
C SER A 52 14.95 1.78 -8.64
N GLY A 53 14.19 2.70 -8.06
CA GLY A 53 13.32 3.59 -8.81
C GLY A 53 12.01 2.96 -9.31
N GLU A 54 11.80 1.64 -9.10
CA GLU A 54 10.51 0.99 -9.43
C GLU A 54 9.37 1.66 -8.68
N ARG A 55 8.28 1.96 -9.38
CA ARG A 55 7.13 2.64 -8.79
C ARG A 55 6.05 1.66 -8.35
N LEU A 56 5.63 1.79 -7.10
CA LEU A 56 4.52 1.03 -6.53
C LEU A 56 3.32 1.95 -6.26
N PRO A 57 2.07 1.49 -6.47
CA PRO A 57 0.90 2.16 -5.91
C PRO A 57 1.06 2.34 -4.40
N ALA A 58 0.75 3.53 -3.91
CA ALA A 58 1.00 3.89 -2.51
C ALA A 58 0.08 3.20 -1.49
N VAL A 59 -0.98 2.52 -1.96
CA VAL A 59 -1.83 1.63 -1.15
C VAL A 59 -1.77 0.22 -1.71
N GLY A 60 -1.54 -0.74 -0.83
CA GLY A 60 -1.58 -2.17 -1.08
C GLY A 60 -2.58 -2.89 -0.17
N LEU A 61 -2.46 -4.19 -0.07
CA LEU A 61 -3.28 -5.06 0.77
C LEU A 61 -2.40 -5.82 1.76
N GLY A 62 -2.69 -5.68 3.05
CA GLY A 62 -2.15 -6.53 4.10
C GLY A 62 -3.03 -7.77 4.32
N SER A 63 -2.44 -8.90 4.64
CA SER A 63 -3.16 -10.16 4.84
C SER A 63 -3.17 -10.67 6.28
N SER A 64 -2.82 -9.84 7.25
CA SER A 64 -2.96 -10.15 8.67
C SER A 64 -4.42 -9.99 9.14
N ALA A 65 -4.69 -10.39 10.39
CA ALA A 65 -5.99 -10.19 11.05
C ALA A 65 -7.18 -10.68 10.21
N THR A 66 -8.06 -9.79 9.76
CA THR A 66 -9.32 -10.12 9.10
C THR A 66 -9.16 -10.97 7.84
N PHE A 67 -8.14 -10.71 7.04
CA PHE A 67 -7.84 -11.55 5.87
C PHE A 67 -7.38 -12.95 6.30
N ALA A 68 -6.44 -13.04 7.25
CA ALA A 68 -5.94 -14.31 7.76
C ALA A 68 -7.03 -15.14 8.44
N GLU A 69 -8.01 -14.51 9.08
CA GLU A 69 -9.17 -15.18 9.68
C GLU A 69 -10.03 -15.86 8.61
N VAL A 70 -10.41 -15.13 7.55
CA VAL A 70 -11.19 -15.67 6.43
C VAL A 70 -10.38 -16.73 5.66
N ALA A 71 -9.08 -16.55 5.49
CA ALA A 71 -8.21 -17.52 4.82
C ALA A 71 -8.14 -18.89 5.54
N ARG A 72 -8.50 -18.95 6.81
CA ARG A 72 -8.61 -20.21 7.57
C ARG A 72 -9.99 -20.88 7.45
N SER A 73 -10.98 -20.16 6.93
CA SER A 73 -12.31 -20.71 6.68
C SER A 73 -12.34 -21.53 5.38
N GLU A 74 -13.36 -22.34 5.20
CA GLU A 74 -13.58 -23.08 3.96
C GLU A 74 -14.07 -22.14 2.84
N ASP A 75 -14.79 -21.08 3.19
CA ASP A 75 -15.28 -20.07 2.24
C ASP A 75 -14.29 -18.92 2.09
N VAL A 76 -13.54 -18.96 1.01
CA VAL A 76 -12.56 -17.95 0.63
C VAL A 76 -13.02 -17.06 -0.55
N ALA A 77 -14.29 -17.15 -0.95
CA ALA A 77 -14.84 -16.39 -2.08
C ALA A 77 -14.65 -14.87 -1.87
N ALA A 78 -14.86 -14.39 -0.64
CA ALA A 78 -14.63 -12.99 -0.30
C ALA A 78 -13.17 -12.54 -0.54
N LEU A 79 -12.19 -13.40 -0.30
CA LEU A 79 -10.78 -13.09 -0.53
C LEU A 79 -10.43 -13.05 -2.03
N ARG A 80 -11.11 -13.87 -2.85
CA ARG A 80 -11.02 -13.80 -4.31
C ARG A 80 -11.48 -12.43 -4.81
N GLU A 81 -12.63 -11.96 -4.34
CA GLU A 81 -13.15 -10.64 -4.69
C GLU A 81 -12.20 -9.51 -4.25
N VAL A 82 -11.58 -9.63 -3.07
CA VAL A 82 -10.59 -8.64 -2.58
C VAL A 82 -9.36 -8.58 -3.47
N LEU A 83 -8.77 -9.73 -3.84
CA LEU A 83 -7.58 -9.77 -4.72
C LEU A 83 -7.91 -9.29 -6.14
N GLN A 84 -9.08 -9.64 -6.64
CA GLN A 84 -9.57 -9.15 -7.92
C GLN A 84 -9.73 -7.62 -7.88
N ALA A 85 -10.42 -7.07 -6.87
CA ALA A 85 -10.58 -5.64 -6.69
C ALA A 85 -9.25 -4.90 -6.56
N LEU A 86 -8.27 -5.47 -5.83
CA LEU A 86 -6.93 -4.89 -5.72
C LEU A 86 -6.33 -4.64 -7.12
N VAL A 87 -6.32 -5.66 -7.98
CA VAL A 87 -5.65 -5.58 -9.29
C VAL A 87 -6.47 -4.78 -10.30
N GLU A 88 -7.79 -4.95 -10.34
CA GLU A 88 -8.67 -4.23 -11.26
C GLU A 88 -8.67 -2.71 -11.03
N HIS A 89 -8.44 -2.27 -9.79
CA HIS A 89 -8.34 -0.84 -9.45
C HIS A 89 -6.89 -0.34 -9.38
N GLY A 90 -5.94 -1.06 -9.98
CA GLY A 90 -4.55 -0.62 -10.17
C GLY A 90 -3.63 -0.86 -8.97
N GLY A 91 -4.10 -1.51 -7.90
CA GLY A 91 -3.24 -1.94 -6.80
C GLY A 91 -2.35 -3.11 -7.20
N ARG A 92 -1.18 -3.25 -6.55
CA ARG A 92 -0.22 -4.33 -6.85
C ARG A 92 0.38 -4.97 -5.62
N VAL A 93 0.56 -4.25 -4.53
CA VAL A 93 1.30 -4.72 -3.36
C VAL A 93 0.42 -5.62 -2.51
N PHE A 94 0.88 -6.84 -2.26
CA PHE A 94 0.26 -7.79 -1.34
C PHE A 94 1.27 -8.19 -0.27
N ASP A 95 0.99 -7.83 1.00
CA ASP A 95 1.84 -8.15 2.15
C ASP A 95 1.27 -9.31 2.95
N THR A 96 2.06 -10.35 3.15
CA THR A 96 1.71 -11.55 3.89
C THR A 96 2.84 -12.01 4.82
N ALA A 97 2.68 -13.13 5.49
CA ALA A 97 3.71 -13.80 6.27
C ALA A 97 3.36 -15.28 6.51
N PRO A 98 4.36 -16.16 6.70
CA PRO A 98 4.15 -17.56 7.10
C PRO A 98 3.33 -17.70 8.38
N SER A 99 3.45 -16.73 9.30
CA SER A 99 2.72 -16.71 10.58
C SER A 99 1.26 -16.25 10.48
N TYR A 100 0.79 -15.86 9.29
CA TYR A 100 -0.60 -15.42 9.09
C TYR A 100 -1.53 -16.57 8.70
N GLY A 101 -1.33 -17.75 9.30
CA GLY A 101 -2.15 -18.94 9.08
C GLY A 101 -2.12 -19.40 7.63
N ALA A 102 -3.28 -19.47 6.97
CA ALA A 102 -3.40 -19.94 5.60
C ALA A 102 -3.19 -18.83 4.52
N SER A 103 -2.89 -17.58 4.92
CA SER A 103 -2.87 -16.43 4.02
C SER A 103 -1.99 -16.64 2.79
N GLU A 104 -0.75 -17.13 2.94
CA GLU A 104 0.15 -17.38 1.79
C GLU A 104 -0.45 -18.41 0.83
N ALA A 105 -0.88 -19.56 1.34
CA ALA A 105 -1.39 -20.66 0.51
C ALA A 105 -2.69 -20.28 -0.20
N VAL A 106 -3.61 -19.63 0.50
CA VAL A 106 -4.90 -19.20 -0.05
C VAL A 106 -4.69 -18.10 -1.09
N SER A 107 -3.87 -17.09 -0.80
CA SER A 107 -3.62 -15.99 -1.72
C SER A 107 -2.89 -16.46 -2.98
N GLY A 108 -1.88 -17.30 -2.85
CA GLY A 108 -1.15 -17.85 -3.98
C GLY A 108 -2.05 -18.66 -4.90
N ARG A 109 -2.91 -19.53 -4.33
CA ARG A 109 -3.90 -20.30 -5.09
C ARG A 109 -4.89 -19.38 -5.83
N ILE A 110 -5.49 -18.42 -5.13
CA ILE A 110 -6.43 -17.46 -5.73
C ILE A 110 -5.75 -16.65 -6.84
N ALA A 111 -4.53 -16.17 -6.61
CA ALA A 111 -3.79 -15.41 -7.59
C ALA A 111 -3.48 -16.22 -8.87
N ALA A 112 -3.15 -17.50 -8.72
CA ALA A 112 -2.96 -18.42 -9.85
C ALA A 112 -4.25 -18.64 -10.62
N GLU A 113 -5.36 -18.92 -9.94
CA GLU A 113 -6.68 -19.12 -10.56
C GLU A 113 -7.18 -17.87 -11.30
N LEU A 114 -6.86 -16.67 -10.81
CA LEU A 114 -7.20 -15.40 -11.45
C LEU A 114 -6.17 -14.95 -12.50
N ALA A 115 -5.08 -15.70 -12.69
CA ALA A 115 -3.94 -15.32 -13.54
C ALA A 115 -3.37 -13.93 -13.22
N ILE A 116 -3.26 -13.60 -11.93
CA ILE A 116 -2.73 -12.33 -11.45
C ILE A 116 -1.42 -12.46 -10.67
N THR A 117 -0.87 -13.66 -10.54
CA THR A 117 0.36 -13.92 -9.74
C THR A 117 1.50 -12.97 -10.13
N ASP A 118 1.72 -12.74 -11.43
CA ASP A 118 2.77 -11.86 -11.93
C ASP A 118 2.39 -10.37 -11.95
N LYS A 119 1.13 -10.03 -11.70
CA LYS A 119 0.67 -8.65 -11.55
C LYS A 119 0.91 -8.11 -10.14
N LEU A 120 1.10 -9.00 -9.16
CA LEU A 120 1.29 -8.64 -7.76
C LEU A 120 2.78 -8.47 -7.43
N PHE A 121 3.07 -7.48 -6.61
CA PHE A 121 4.31 -7.33 -5.86
C PHE A 121 4.14 -8.08 -4.54
N TRP A 122 4.79 -9.23 -4.42
CA TRP A 122 4.66 -10.11 -3.27
C TRP A 122 5.66 -9.76 -2.18
N ALA A 123 5.16 -9.30 -1.05
CA ALA A 123 5.93 -9.11 0.16
C ALA A 123 5.57 -10.19 1.19
N THR A 124 6.56 -10.95 1.64
CA THR A 124 6.40 -11.91 2.73
C THR A 124 7.51 -11.77 3.77
N LYS A 125 7.57 -12.68 4.72
CA LYS A 125 8.46 -12.54 5.87
C LYS A 125 9.15 -13.85 6.21
N LEU A 126 10.27 -13.75 6.93
CA LEU A 126 10.95 -14.88 7.55
C LEU A 126 10.79 -14.78 9.06
N ASN A 127 10.29 -15.84 9.70
CA ASN A 127 9.93 -15.82 11.11
C ASN A 127 10.14 -17.18 11.80
N VAL A 128 11.39 -17.63 11.91
CA VAL A 128 11.72 -18.88 12.62
C VAL A 128 12.26 -18.66 14.03
N ALA A 129 12.67 -17.43 14.38
CA ALA A 129 13.12 -17.11 15.73
C ALA A 129 11.97 -16.96 16.75
N GLY A 130 10.71 -16.89 16.26
CA GLY A 130 9.51 -16.75 17.11
C GLY A 130 9.34 -15.37 17.73
N TRP A 131 8.25 -15.22 18.48
CA TRP A 131 7.96 -14.03 19.29
C TRP A 131 8.79 -14.06 20.57
N GLY A 132 9.75 -13.22 20.76
CA GLY A 132 10.51 -13.13 21.99
C GLY A 132 12.02 -13.31 21.86
N GLY A 133 12.54 -13.39 20.63
CA GLY A 133 13.98 -13.31 20.39
C GLY A 133 14.74 -14.61 20.61
N GLY A 134 14.19 -15.74 20.22
CA GLY A 134 14.92 -16.99 20.13
C GLY A 134 16.00 -16.95 19.04
N ARG A 135 16.92 -17.93 19.05
CA ARG A 135 17.87 -18.11 17.95
C ARG A 135 17.16 -18.76 16.76
N ALA A 136 17.42 -18.22 15.58
CA ALA A 136 16.94 -18.81 14.33
C ALA A 136 17.79 -20.05 13.98
N ASP A 137 17.12 -21.15 13.68
CA ASP A 137 17.77 -22.29 13.04
C ASP A 137 17.83 -22.02 11.52
N PRO A 138 19.04 -21.97 10.91
CA PRO A 138 19.19 -21.73 9.48
C PRO A 138 18.50 -22.77 8.60
N ALA A 139 18.44 -24.04 9.02
CA ALA A 139 17.77 -25.08 8.25
C ALA A 139 16.24 -24.88 8.26
N ALA A 140 15.66 -24.58 9.41
CA ALA A 140 14.26 -24.24 9.53
C ALA A 140 13.89 -22.96 8.75
N ALA A 141 14.79 -21.97 8.75
CA ALA A 141 14.61 -20.74 7.98
C ALA A 141 14.56 -21.00 6.46
N ARG A 142 15.46 -21.82 5.93
CA ARG A 142 15.44 -22.22 4.51
C ARG A 142 14.17 -23.00 4.17
N ALA A 143 13.77 -23.96 5.00
CA ALA A 143 12.54 -24.72 4.79
C ALA A 143 11.28 -23.83 4.81
N GLN A 144 11.21 -22.81 5.69
CA GLN A 144 10.13 -21.84 5.70
C GLN A 144 10.08 -21.01 4.41
N LEU A 145 11.25 -20.55 3.93
CA LEU A 145 11.35 -19.81 2.67
C LEU A 145 10.90 -20.65 1.47
N ASP A 146 11.37 -21.91 1.37
CA ASP A 146 10.95 -22.81 0.30
C ASP A 146 9.43 -23.05 0.33
N THR A 147 8.84 -23.17 1.51
CA THR A 147 7.38 -23.24 1.67
C THR A 147 6.70 -21.97 1.19
N SER A 148 7.22 -20.79 1.49
CA SER A 148 6.65 -19.52 1.00
C SER A 148 6.74 -19.41 -0.53
N PHE A 149 7.86 -19.77 -1.16
CA PHE A 149 7.99 -19.82 -2.63
C PHE A 149 6.94 -20.74 -3.27
N GLN A 150 6.74 -21.94 -2.69
CA GLN A 150 5.75 -22.90 -3.17
C GLN A 150 4.32 -22.36 -3.03
N ARG A 151 3.97 -21.81 -1.87
CA ARG A 151 2.62 -21.28 -1.58
C ARG A 151 2.25 -20.11 -2.46
N LEU A 152 3.20 -19.20 -2.71
CA LEU A 152 2.98 -18.01 -3.52
C LEU A 152 3.15 -18.28 -5.03
N GLY A 153 3.64 -19.46 -5.41
CA GLY A 153 3.79 -19.88 -6.81
C GLY A 153 4.80 -19.04 -7.61
N LYS A 154 5.83 -18.50 -6.93
CA LYS A 154 6.84 -17.61 -7.55
C LYS A 154 8.25 -18.19 -7.37
N PRO A 155 9.04 -18.30 -8.45
CA PRO A 155 10.46 -18.67 -8.35
C PRO A 155 11.31 -17.53 -7.78
N VAL A 156 10.88 -16.29 -7.92
CA VAL A 156 11.51 -15.08 -7.38
C VAL A 156 10.44 -14.26 -6.66
N LEU A 157 10.64 -13.98 -5.38
CA LEU A 157 9.76 -13.10 -4.60
C LEU A 157 10.25 -11.65 -4.69
N ASP A 158 9.33 -10.71 -4.59
CA ASP A 158 9.68 -9.29 -4.70
C ASP A 158 10.34 -8.79 -3.42
N LEU A 159 9.75 -9.05 -2.25
CA LEU A 159 10.27 -8.61 -0.96
C LEU A 159 10.14 -9.70 0.11
N ILE A 160 11.23 -9.97 0.82
CA ILE A 160 11.20 -10.79 2.04
C ILE A 160 11.82 -9.98 3.18
N GLN A 161 11.12 -9.95 4.33
CA GLN A 161 11.53 -9.19 5.49
C GLN A 161 11.73 -10.09 6.72
N VAL A 162 12.74 -9.83 7.54
CA VAL A 162 12.85 -10.45 8.86
C VAL A 162 11.72 -9.95 9.75
N HIS A 163 10.86 -10.84 10.23
CA HIS A 163 9.65 -10.51 10.97
C HIS A 163 9.95 -10.19 12.44
N ASN A 164 9.47 -9.03 12.90
CA ASN A 164 9.59 -8.60 14.32
C ASN A 164 11.03 -8.60 14.87
N LEU A 165 12.00 -8.29 14.03
CA LEU A 165 13.44 -8.26 14.34
C LEU A 165 13.95 -9.55 15.00
N GLY A 166 13.36 -10.70 14.69
CA GLY A 166 13.77 -11.99 15.26
C GLY A 166 15.12 -12.43 14.73
N ASP A 167 16.14 -12.58 15.60
CA ASP A 167 17.51 -12.99 15.26
C ASP A 167 17.99 -12.43 13.90
N VAL A 168 18.00 -11.11 13.80
CA VAL A 168 18.32 -10.39 12.56
C VAL A 168 19.64 -10.83 11.94
N PRO A 169 20.75 -11.05 12.69
CA PRO A 169 21.99 -11.47 12.10
C PRO A 169 21.87 -12.75 11.27
N VAL A 170 21.19 -13.76 11.77
CA VAL A 170 21.01 -15.05 11.08
C VAL A 170 20.01 -14.92 9.94
N GLN A 171 18.81 -14.41 10.22
CA GLN A 171 17.73 -14.37 9.23
C GLN A 171 18.03 -13.37 8.10
N LEU A 172 18.55 -12.18 8.40
CA LEU A 172 18.96 -11.22 7.37
C LEU A 172 20.17 -11.72 6.57
N GLY A 173 21.08 -12.48 7.19
CA GLY A 173 22.16 -13.17 6.50
C GLY A 173 21.65 -14.06 5.38
N LEU A 174 20.66 -14.93 5.68
CA LEU A 174 19.99 -15.78 4.69
C LEU A 174 19.28 -14.98 3.59
N LEU A 175 18.64 -13.88 3.92
CA LEU A 175 17.99 -13.03 2.90
C LEU A 175 19.02 -12.38 1.96
N LYS A 176 20.19 -12.01 2.47
CA LYS A 176 21.31 -11.51 1.65
C LYS A 176 21.84 -12.60 0.69
N GLU A 177 21.92 -13.86 1.13
CA GLU A 177 22.27 -14.99 0.28
C GLU A 177 21.23 -15.18 -0.84
N LEU A 178 19.94 -15.23 -0.52
CA LEU A 178 18.86 -15.34 -1.52
C LEU A 178 18.85 -14.18 -2.52
N ARG A 179 19.19 -12.96 -2.07
CA ARG A 179 19.33 -11.82 -2.97
C ARG A 179 20.51 -12.00 -3.93
N ALA A 180 21.65 -12.49 -3.44
CA ALA A 180 22.79 -12.81 -4.29
C ALA A 180 22.49 -13.93 -5.30
N GLU A 181 21.66 -14.91 -4.92
CA GLU A 181 21.13 -15.97 -5.78
C GLU A 181 20.02 -15.50 -6.73
N LYS A 182 19.60 -14.24 -6.65
CA LYS A 182 18.49 -13.63 -7.42
C LYS A 182 17.14 -14.30 -7.19
N ARG A 183 16.92 -14.91 -6.03
CA ARG A 183 15.66 -15.51 -5.61
C ARG A 183 14.74 -14.52 -4.90
N VAL A 184 15.25 -13.41 -4.42
CA VAL A 184 14.50 -12.28 -3.90
C VAL A 184 15.03 -10.97 -4.49
N ARG A 185 14.15 -10.03 -4.80
CA ARG A 185 14.53 -8.74 -5.37
C ARG A 185 14.92 -7.74 -4.30
N TYR A 186 14.14 -7.66 -3.24
CA TYR A 186 14.33 -6.72 -2.12
C TYR A 186 14.31 -7.46 -0.80
N ILE A 187 15.10 -6.98 0.15
CA ILE A 187 15.15 -7.52 1.52
C ILE A 187 14.93 -6.43 2.55
N GLY A 188 14.43 -6.80 3.72
CA GLY A 188 14.17 -5.83 4.77
C GLY A 188 13.93 -6.44 6.14
N VAL A 189 13.46 -5.61 7.05
CA VAL A 189 13.09 -6.00 8.42
C VAL A 189 11.79 -5.35 8.82
N THR A 190 11.07 -5.95 9.78
CA THR A 190 9.82 -5.35 10.28
C THR A 190 9.75 -5.34 11.79
N THR A 191 9.12 -4.31 12.34
CA THR A 191 8.59 -4.34 13.70
C THR A 191 7.39 -3.40 13.85
N THR A 192 6.44 -3.81 14.69
CA THR A 192 5.33 -2.99 15.17
C THR A 192 5.31 -2.95 16.70
N VAL A 193 6.47 -3.10 17.32
CA VAL A 193 6.65 -3.24 18.78
C VAL A 193 7.53 -2.12 19.27
N ALA A 194 6.99 -1.18 20.04
CA ALA A 194 7.67 0.04 20.47
C ALA A 194 9.03 -0.20 21.16
N ARG A 195 9.16 -1.26 21.97
CA ARG A 195 10.45 -1.59 22.62
C ARG A 195 11.57 -1.96 21.63
N GLN A 196 11.25 -2.27 20.36
CA GLN A 196 12.22 -2.62 19.33
C GLN A 196 12.62 -1.43 18.44
N TYR A 197 12.06 -0.24 18.64
CA TYR A 197 12.34 0.91 17.76
C TYR A 197 13.81 1.35 17.80
N ALA A 198 14.45 1.30 18.97
CA ALA A 198 15.88 1.61 19.08
C ALA A 198 16.75 0.58 18.33
N GLU A 199 16.37 -0.69 18.34
CA GLU A 199 17.04 -1.74 17.57
C GLU A 199 16.82 -1.55 16.07
N LEU A 200 15.57 -1.25 15.66
CA LEU A 200 15.25 -0.93 14.25
C LEU A 200 16.09 0.23 13.74
N GLU A 201 16.26 1.29 14.54
CA GLU A 201 17.11 2.43 14.18
C GLU A 201 18.56 2.02 13.93
N GLN A 202 19.12 1.16 14.79
CA GLN A 202 20.49 0.66 14.61
C GLN A 202 20.64 -0.21 13.35
N ILE A 203 19.66 -1.06 13.07
CA ILE A 203 19.65 -1.90 11.87
C ILE A 203 19.55 -0.99 10.63
N LEU A 204 18.62 -0.05 10.62
CA LEU A 204 18.43 0.88 9.52
C LEU A 204 19.67 1.73 9.23
N ALA A 205 20.43 2.08 10.27
CA ALA A 205 21.67 2.85 10.13
C ALA A 205 22.84 2.02 9.54
N ARG A 206 22.87 0.70 9.78
CA ARG A 206 24.07 -0.14 9.52
C ARG A 206 23.89 -1.16 8.41
N GLU A 207 22.66 -1.70 8.24
CA GLU A 207 22.41 -2.82 7.34
C GLU A 207 22.00 -2.34 5.94
N PRO A 208 22.50 -3.01 4.88
CA PRO A 208 22.11 -2.71 3.49
C PRO A 208 20.75 -3.35 3.16
N ILE A 209 19.69 -2.83 3.72
CA ILE A 209 18.31 -3.26 3.50
C ILE A 209 17.58 -2.30 2.56
N ASP A 210 16.60 -2.82 1.83
CA ASP A 210 15.83 -2.08 0.85
C ASP A 210 14.50 -1.56 1.43
N PHE A 211 13.96 -2.25 2.46
CA PHE A 211 12.69 -1.90 3.08
C PHE A 211 12.71 -2.05 4.60
N ILE A 212 11.90 -1.23 5.25
CA ILE A 212 11.40 -1.48 6.59
C ILE A 212 9.88 -1.57 6.59
N GLY A 213 9.33 -2.40 7.49
CA GLY A 213 7.89 -2.48 7.77
C GLY A 213 7.60 -2.03 9.19
N ILE A 214 6.77 -1.01 9.35
CA ILE A 214 6.51 -0.36 10.64
C ILE A 214 5.02 -0.09 10.85
N ASP A 215 4.60 0.07 12.11
CA ASP A 215 3.30 0.63 12.44
C ASP A 215 3.39 2.16 12.45
N TYR A 216 2.49 2.78 11.71
CA TYR A 216 2.38 4.22 11.65
C TYR A 216 0.93 4.61 11.34
N ALA A 217 0.37 5.51 12.13
CA ALA A 217 -1.00 5.99 12.02
C ALA A 217 -1.13 7.38 12.63
N ILE A 218 -2.26 8.04 12.41
CA ILE A 218 -2.51 9.38 12.95
C ILE A 218 -2.49 9.42 14.49
N ASP A 219 -2.84 8.30 15.16
CA ASP A 219 -2.79 8.13 16.60
C ASP A 219 -1.50 7.45 17.12
N ASN A 220 -0.55 7.14 16.22
CA ASN A 220 0.76 6.59 16.53
C ASN A 220 1.81 7.19 15.61
N ARG A 221 2.41 8.32 16.01
CA ARG A 221 3.33 9.11 15.19
C ARG A 221 4.79 9.02 15.62
N THR A 222 5.13 8.16 16.58
CA THR A 222 6.50 8.03 17.11
C THR A 222 7.55 7.80 16.03
N MET A 223 7.18 7.16 14.92
CA MET A 223 8.08 6.93 13.80
C MET A 223 8.52 8.20 13.07
N GLU A 224 7.76 9.31 13.19
CA GLU A 224 8.11 10.60 12.60
C GLU A 224 9.34 11.23 13.22
N GLU A 225 9.65 10.91 14.48
CA GLU A 225 10.75 11.53 15.23
C GLU A 225 12.13 11.13 14.68
N ARG A 226 12.33 9.85 14.36
CA ARG A 226 13.65 9.30 14.00
C ARG A 226 13.61 8.31 12.83
N ILE A 227 12.70 7.34 12.85
CA ILE A 227 12.73 6.20 11.92
C ILE A 227 12.40 6.63 10.50
N LEU A 228 11.34 7.40 10.30
CA LEU A 228 10.95 7.87 8.97
C LEU A 228 11.99 8.83 8.36
N PRO A 229 12.53 9.83 9.08
CA PRO A 229 13.65 10.63 8.58
C PRO A 229 14.88 9.79 8.22
N LEU A 230 15.29 8.86 9.08
CA LEU A 230 16.44 8.00 8.83
C LEU A 230 16.22 7.09 7.61
N ALA A 231 15.01 6.53 7.44
CA ALA A 231 14.67 5.73 6.27
C ALA A 231 14.80 6.54 4.97
N GLN A 232 14.35 7.80 4.99
CA GLN A 232 14.48 8.72 3.86
C GLN A 232 15.95 9.01 3.54
N ASP A 233 16.75 9.35 4.55
CA ASP A 233 18.18 9.67 4.41
C ASP A 233 18.99 8.47 3.89
N ARG A 234 18.60 7.26 4.30
CA ARG A 234 19.24 6.01 3.89
C ARG A 234 18.73 5.46 2.56
N GLY A 235 17.70 6.07 1.96
CA GLY A 235 17.10 5.58 0.73
C GLY A 235 16.41 4.21 0.91
N VAL A 236 15.75 3.98 2.05
CA VAL A 236 15.04 2.75 2.38
C VAL A 236 13.54 2.95 2.23
N GLY A 237 12.87 2.05 1.50
CA GLY A 237 11.42 2.05 1.34
C GLY A 237 10.70 1.70 2.64
N VAL A 238 9.52 2.28 2.84
CA VAL A 238 8.72 2.09 4.05
C VAL A 238 7.38 1.48 3.70
N LEU A 239 7.11 0.28 4.23
CA LEU A 239 5.78 -0.31 4.29
C LEU A 239 5.13 0.06 5.63
N VAL A 240 3.94 0.66 5.57
CA VAL A 240 3.18 1.02 6.77
C VAL A 240 2.13 -0.03 7.07
N TYR A 241 2.27 -0.65 8.24
CA TYR A 241 1.30 -1.57 8.82
C TYR A 241 0.37 -0.83 9.79
N ALA A 242 -0.82 -1.39 9.98
CA ALA A 242 -1.83 -0.85 10.89
C ALA A 242 -2.13 0.67 10.72
N PRO A 243 -2.33 1.19 9.48
CA PRO A 243 -2.57 2.62 9.24
C PRO A 243 -3.86 3.13 9.91
N PHE A 244 -4.71 2.23 10.38
CA PHE A 244 -5.94 2.51 11.13
C PHE A 244 -5.79 2.31 12.65
N GLY A 245 -4.54 2.37 13.17
CA GLY A 245 -4.29 2.15 14.60
C GLY A 245 -4.76 0.78 15.09
N ARG A 246 -4.65 -0.25 14.24
CA ARG A 246 -5.33 -1.55 14.36
C ARG A 246 -6.85 -1.34 14.30
N THR A 247 -7.59 -1.36 15.41
CA THR A 247 -9.04 -1.06 15.42
C THR A 247 -9.39 0.24 16.14
N ARG A 248 -8.43 0.86 16.84
CA ARG A 248 -8.66 2.04 17.71
C ARG A 248 -9.30 3.22 16.99
N LEU A 249 -8.86 3.52 15.77
CA LEU A 249 -9.37 4.65 15.02
C LEU A 249 -10.84 4.48 14.60
N TRP A 250 -11.28 3.25 14.34
CA TRP A 250 -12.69 2.97 14.05
C TRP A 250 -13.60 3.17 15.26
N GLU A 251 -13.08 2.91 16.46
CA GLU A 251 -13.81 3.17 17.70
C GLU A 251 -13.96 4.67 17.95
N ARG A 252 -12.88 5.44 17.70
CA ARG A 252 -12.91 6.91 17.86
C ARG A 252 -13.90 7.59 16.93
N VAL A 253 -13.99 7.17 15.67
CA VAL A 253 -14.85 7.81 14.67
C VAL A 253 -16.23 7.19 14.56
N ARG A 254 -16.58 6.29 15.47
CA ARG A 254 -17.89 5.63 15.46
C ARG A 254 -19.02 6.64 15.60
N GLY A 255 -19.92 6.67 14.60
CA GLY A 255 -21.02 7.61 14.58
C GLY A 255 -20.65 9.06 14.21
N GLN A 256 -19.38 9.33 13.93
CA GLN A 256 -18.92 10.65 13.51
C GLN A 256 -19.01 10.79 11.99
N ALA A 257 -19.56 11.90 11.54
CA ALA A 257 -19.52 12.27 10.13
C ALA A 257 -18.08 12.67 9.72
N LEU A 258 -17.70 12.33 8.50
CA LEU A 258 -16.44 12.84 7.93
C LEU A 258 -16.53 14.38 7.84
N PRO A 259 -15.53 15.15 8.29
CA PRO A 259 -15.59 16.60 8.25
C PRO A 259 -15.63 17.09 6.80
N ALA A 260 -16.45 18.11 6.52
CA ALA A 260 -16.63 18.63 5.16
C ALA A 260 -15.29 19.07 4.50
N TRP A 261 -14.35 19.56 5.31
CA TRP A 261 -13.03 19.96 4.80
C TRP A 261 -12.12 18.78 4.38
N ALA A 262 -12.50 17.54 4.63
CA ALA A 262 -11.80 16.38 4.08
C ALA A 262 -11.81 16.38 2.54
N ALA A 263 -12.75 17.05 1.93
CA ALA A 263 -12.81 17.30 0.48
C ALA A 263 -11.61 18.13 -0.03
N GLU A 264 -10.97 18.94 0.81
CA GLU A 264 -9.79 19.74 0.43
C GLU A 264 -8.60 18.88 -0.04
N PHE A 265 -8.57 17.61 0.38
CA PHE A 265 -7.59 16.62 -0.07
C PHE A 265 -8.24 15.33 -0.60
N ASP A 266 -9.42 15.46 -1.20
CA ASP A 266 -10.13 14.36 -1.90
C ASP A 266 -10.37 13.12 -1.02
N ALA A 267 -10.64 13.27 0.28
CA ALA A 267 -11.03 12.16 1.14
C ALA A 267 -12.55 12.06 1.26
N HIS A 268 -13.12 10.90 0.93
CA HIS A 268 -14.55 10.63 0.89
C HIS A 268 -15.00 9.62 1.95
N SER A 269 -14.07 9.07 2.72
CA SER A 269 -14.32 8.15 3.83
C SER A 269 -13.29 8.33 4.93
N TRP A 270 -13.59 7.83 6.13
CA TRP A 270 -12.61 7.80 7.21
C TRP A 270 -11.39 6.92 6.87
N ALA A 271 -11.57 5.85 6.08
CA ALA A 271 -10.43 5.05 5.61
C ALA A 271 -9.48 5.88 4.74
N GLN A 272 -10.03 6.60 3.76
CA GLN A 272 -9.26 7.51 2.91
C GLN A 272 -8.61 8.64 3.72
N PHE A 273 -9.32 9.22 4.68
CA PHE A 273 -8.79 10.24 5.58
C PHE A 273 -7.53 9.74 6.30
N PHE A 274 -7.58 8.58 6.95
CA PHE A 274 -6.43 8.02 7.66
C PHE A 274 -5.30 7.60 6.73
N LEU A 275 -5.60 6.99 5.59
CA LEU A 275 -4.58 6.61 4.61
C LEU A 275 -3.88 7.82 4.03
N LYS A 276 -4.59 8.87 3.67
CA LYS A 276 -4.01 10.12 3.16
C LYS A 276 -3.11 10.81 4.18
N PHE A 277 -3.46 10.75 5.47
CA PHE A 277 -2.56 11.20 6.54
C PHE A 277 -1.21 10.46 6.49
N VAL A 278 -1.25 9.13 6.41
CA VAL A 278 -0.06 8.28 6.36
C VAL A 278 0.75 8.54 5.08
N LEU A 279 0.08 8.58 3.92
CA LEU A 279 0.71 8.78 2.62
C LEU A 279 1.27 10.18 2.42
N ALA A 280 0.80 11.18 3.17
CA ALA A 280 1.33 12.53 3.12
C ALA A 280 2.75 12.63 3.70
N HIS A 281 3.22 11.63 4.48
CA HIS A 281 4.62 11.59 4.91
C HIS A 281 5.52 11.15 3.74
N PRO A 282 6.56 11.93 3.37
CA PRO A 282 7.35 11.68 2.14
C PRO A 282 8.15 10.38 2.18
N ALA A 283 8.54 9.90 3.36
CA ALA A 283 9.27 8.63 3.51
C ALA A 283 8.39 7.39 3.29
N VAL A 284 7.06 7.50 3.34
CA VAL A 284 6.16 6.35 3.18
C VAL A 284 6.12 5.92 1.71
N THR A 285 6.43 4.65 1.46
CA THR A 285 6.33 4.06 0.12
C THR A 285 4.95 3.46 -0.11
N VAL A 286 4.48 2.59 0.77
CA VAL A 286 3.18 1.91 0.64
C VAL A 286 2.52 1.73 2.00
N ALA A 287 1.22 2.02 2.11
CA ALA A 287 0.40 1.59 3.25
C ALA A 287 -0.36 0.30 2.88
N THR A 288 -0.34 -0.69 3.78
CA THR A 288 -0.94 -2.01 3.55
C THR A 288 -2.04 -2.35 4.57
N PRO A 289 -3.19 -1.64 4.52
CA PRO A 289 -4.33 -1.99 5.35
C PRO A 289 -4.84 -3.40 5.03
N ALA A 290 -5.26 -4.14 6.05
CA ALA A 290 -5.86 -5.46 5.87
C ALA A 290 -7.38 -5.36 5.75
N THR A 291 -7.96 -6.13 4.84
CA THR A 291 -9.41 -6.29 4.69
C THR A 291 -9.77 -7.65 4.10
N SER A 292 -10.98 -8.13 4.40
CA SER A 292 -11.61 -9.30 3.78
C SER A 292 -12.85 -8.95 2.94
N LYS A 293 -13.02 -7.65 2.57
CA LYS A 293 -14.20 -7.18 1.81
C LYS A 293 -13.74 -6.35 0.62
N ALA A 294 -14.16 -6.70 -0.59
CA ALA A 294 -13.80 -6.02 -1.83
C ALA A 294 -14.13 -4.52 -1.80
N ARG A 295 -15.32 -4.14 -1.30
CA ARG A 295 -15.70 -2.73 -1.14
C ARG A 295 -14.73 -1.92 -0.29
N HIS A 296 -14.16 -2.52 0.77
CA HIS A 296 -13.15 -1.84 1.60
C HIS A 296 -11.80 -1.75 0.88
N MET A 297 -11.46 -2.73 0.03
CA MET A 297 -10.25 -2.65 -0.79
C MET A 297 -10.33 -1.49 -1.78
N ILE A 298 -11.47 -1.34 -2.45
CA ILE A 298 -11.74 -0.23 -3.37
C ILE A 298 -11.67 1.11 -2.64
N ASP A 299 -12.33 1.22 -1.48
CA ASP A 299 -12.29 2.43 -0.65
C ASP A 299 -10.87 2.78 -0.18
N ASN A 300 -10.10 1.78 0.25
CA ASN A 300 -8.69 1.96 0.63
C ASN A 300 -7.83 2.48 -0.53
N LEU A 301 -8.00 1.93 -1.74
CA LEU A 301 -7.31 2.41 -2.94
C LEU A 301 -7.67 3.86 -3.27
N GLY A 302 -8.91 4.30 -2.96
CA GLY A 302 -9.33 5.68 -3.02
C GLY A 302 -8.46 6.63 -2.15
N GLY A 303 -7.84 6.13 -1.09
CA GLY A 303 -6.84 6.86 -0.30
C GLY A 303 -5.57 7.24 -1.07
N ALA A 304 -5.31 6.57 -2.19
CA ALA A 304 -4.21 6.89 -3.10
C ALA A 304 -4.66 7.65 -4.35
N LEU A 305 -5.86 8.23 -4.38
CA LEU A 305 -6.35 9.07 -5.48
C LEU A 305 -6.35 10.55 -5.08
N GLY A 306 -6.14 11.43 -6.06
CA GLY A 306 -6.25 12.88 -5.87
C GLY A 306 -5.16 13.49 -4.99
N ALA A 307 -5.48 14.57 -4.28
CA ALA A 307 -4.55 15.33 -3.45
C ALA A 307 -4.22 14.64 -2.12
N LEU A 308 -3.04 14.92 -1.59
CA LEU A 308 -2.66 14.58 -0.21
C LEU A 308 -2.70 15.84 0.67
N PRO A 309 -3.00 15.70 1.99
CA PRO A 309 -3.00 16.82 2.89
C PRO A 309 -1.57 17.39 3.05
N ASP A 310 -1.46 18.70 3.01
CA ASP A 310 -0.24 19.42 3.37
C ASP A 310 0.02 19.41 4.89
N ALA A 311 1.05 20.12 5.33
CA ALA A 311 1.44 20.16 6.74
C ALA A 311 0.36 20.78 7.64
N ASP A 312 -0.39 21.79 7.15
CA ASP A 312 -1.42 22.48 7.91
C ASP A 312 -2.66 21.59 8.03
N LEU A 313 -3.08 20.97 6.95
CA LEU A 313 -4.15 19.97 6.96
C LEU A 313 -3.80 18.78 7.83
N ARG A 314 -2.57 18.26 7.79
CA ARG A 314 -2.14 17.20 8.69
C ARG A 314 -2.25 17.60 10.16
N ARG A 315 -1.84 18.82 10.54
CA ARG A 315 -2.02 19.31 11.93
C ARG A 315 -3.50 19.37 12.32
N ARG A 316 -4.36 19.85 11.39
CA ARG A 316 -5.82 19.89 11.61
C ARG A 316 -6.44 18.51 11.75
N MET A 317 -5.96 17.52 10.96
CA MET A 317 -6.37 16.12 11.07
C MET A 317 -6.01 15.55 12.45
N ILE A 318 -4.78 15.79 12.91
CA ILE A 318 -4.31 15.35 14.24
C ILE A 318 -5.20 15.94 15.35
N GLY A 319 -5.40 17.26 15.35
CA GLY A 319 -6.22 17.93 16.35
C GLY A 319 -7.66 17.43 16.38
N LEU A 320 -8.25 17.12 15.21
CA LEU A 320 -9.57 16.50 15.14
C LEU A 320 -9.58 15.13 15.83
N VAL A 321 -8.65 14.24 15.46
CA VAL A 321 -8.64 12.86 15.99
C VAL A 321 -8.29 12.79 17.47
N GLU A 322 -7.45 13.70 17.96
CA GLU A 322 -7.12 13.81 19.39
C GLU A 322 -8.31 14.30 20.23
N GLY A 323 -9.24 15.05 19.62
CA GLY A 323 -10.45 15.55 20.28
C GLY A 323 -11.64 14.59 20.26
N LEU A 324 -11.55 13.45 19.56
CA LEU A 324 -12.56 12.39 19.49
C LEU A 324 -12.28 11.29 20.52
#